data_985c888b66cac8985ae6b90f94a2fb99
#
_entry.id   985c888b66cac8985ae6b90f94a2fb99
#
_cell.length_a   1.000
_cell.length_b   1.000
_cell.length_c   1.000
_cell.angle_alpha   90.00
_cell.angle_beta   90.00
_cell.angle_gamma   90.00
#
_symmetry.space_group_name_H-M   'P 1'
#
loop_
_entity.id
_entity.type
_entity.pdbx_description
1 polymer ?
#
loop_
_entity_poly.entity_id
_entity_poly.type
_entity_poly.pdbx_seq_one_letter_code
_entity_poly.pdbx_strand_id
1 'polypeptide(L)'
;MSNSEHGSRQPPASGAGDSSSAEGLWGLLLWNGSAWFSDWFYHRLQWPPGVKRKRLEDLRPHLAAESWQTLLRAIRNHLECADALDAELEVQMPNGRVEWWRVEGSVERSVGGQPVHLAGRMRDITAERATNSPPRKPDSP
;
A
#
# COMPACT_ATOMS: atom_id res chain seq x y z
N MET A 1 -2.47 -33.66 -14.85
CA MET A 1 -2.28 -33.45 -14.74
C MET A 1 -2.43 -32.92 -14.65
N SER A 2 -2.27 -32.80 -14.39
CA SER A 2 -2.16 -32.11 -14.14
C SER A 2 -2.30 -31.50 -13.93
N ASN A 3 -2.35 -31.39 -13.89
CA ASN A 3 -2.34 -30.63 -13.63
C ASN A 3 -2.32 -30.02 -13.41
N SER A 4 -2.28 -29.90 -13.35
CA SER A 4 -2.06 -29.16 -13.15
C SER A 4 -2.27 -28.66 -13.05
N GLU A 5 -2.30 -28.48 -12.89
CA GLU A 5 -2.24 -27.85 -12.77
C GLU A 5 -2.38 -27.37 -12.49
N HIS A 6 -2.60 -27.42 -12.55
CA HIS A 6 -2.54 -26.79 -12.20
C HIS A 6 -2.28 -26.22 -11.95
N GLY A 7 -2.54 -26.21 -11.98
CA GLY A 7 -1.90 -25.45 -11.72
C GLY A 7 -1.93 -24.82 -11.53
N SER A 8 -2.07 -24.57 -11.61
CA SER A 8 -1.77 -23.80 -11.41
C SER A 8 -1.96 -23.14 -11.29
N ARG A 9 -2.27 -22.83 -11.36
CA ARG A 9 -2.29 -22.21 -11.26
C ARG A 9 -2.59 -21.57 -10.82
N GLN A 10 -2.81 -21.43 -10.37
CA GLN A 10 -2.90 -20.80 -9.80
C GLN A 10 -2.99 -20.36 -9.33
N PRO A 11 -3.24 -20.31 -9.16
CA PRO A 11 -3.22 -19.70 -8.41
C PRO A 11 -3.41 -19.45 -7.84
N PRO A 12 -3.50 -19.36 -7.62
CA PRO A 12 -3.54 -18.99 -6.80
C PRO A 12 -3.72 -18.86 -6.18
N ALA A 13 -3.74 -18.65 -5.92
CA ALA A 13 -3.53 -18.50 -5.19
C ALA A 13 -3.61 -18.45 -4.64
N SER A 14 -3.63 -18.36 -4.37
CA SER A 14 -3.32 -18.35 -3.67
C SER A 14 -3.23 -18.29 -3.12
N GLY A 15 -3.18 -18.27 -2.94
CA GLY A 15 -2.57 -18.12 -2.26
C GLY A 15 -2.48 -18.01 -1.74
N ALA A 16 -2.47 -18.08 -1.56
CA ALA A 16 -2.07 -18.01 -0.94
C ALA A 16 -1.73 -17.60 -0.66
N GLY A 17 -1.61 -17.54 -0.73
CA GLY A 17 -0.97 -17.17 -0.43
C GLY A 17 -0.78 -16.59 -0.26
N ASP A 18 -0.68 -16.38 -0.52
CA ASP A 18 -0.32 -15.89 -0.31
C ASP A 18 -0.25 -15.20 0.15
N SER A 19 -1.12 -15.23 0.42
CA SER A 19 -0.87 -14.37 1.31
C SER A 19 0.42 -14.16 1.65
N SER A 20 0.96 -14.88 1.51
CA SER A 20 2.35 -14.67 1.56
C SER A 20 2.73 -13.62 0.59
N SER A 21 1.79 -13.08 -0.06
CA SER A 21 2.04 -11.93 -0.87
C SER A 21 2.67 -10.84 -0.02
N ALA A 22 3.73 -10.25 -0.50
CA ALA A 22 4.38 -9.13 0.16
C ALA A 22 3.74 -7.80 -0.23
N GLU A 23 2.66 -7.84 -0.99
CA GLU A 23 2.05 -6.64 -1.55
C GLU A 23 0.57 -6.59 -1.32
N GLY A 24 0.08 -5.38 -1.09
CA GLY A 24 -1.34 -5.09 -1.12
C GLY A 24 -1.66 -4.22 -2.31
N LEU A 25 -2.86 -4.40 -2.85
CA LEU A 25 -3.34 -3.56 -3.95
C LEU A 25 -4.37 -2.60 -3.41
N TRP A 26 -4.40 -1.39 -3.97
CA TRP A 26 -5.31 -0.36 -3.52
C TRP A 26 -5.79 0.48 -4.68
N GLY A 27 -6.92 1.11 -4.49
CA GLY A 27 -7.47 2.03 -5.48
C GLY A 27 -8.25 3.13 -4.80
N LEU A 28 -8.29 4.29 -5.43
CA LEU A 28 -8.94 5.48 -4.90
C LEU A 28 -9.70 6.17 -6.01
N LEU A 29 -11.02 6.31 -5.82
CA LEU A 29 -11.84 7.11 -6.74
C LEU A 29 -11.72 8.56 -6.33
N LEU A 30 -11.25 9.39 -7.26
CA LEU A 30 -10.88 10.76 -6.91
C LEU A 30 -12.07 11.68 -6.77
N TRP A 31 -13.21 11.32 -7.39
CA TRP A 31 -14.37 12.20 -7.35
C TRP A 31 -15.15 12.10 -6.04
N ASN A 32 -15.02 11.01 -5.29
CA ASN A 32 -15.77 10.89 -4.05
C ASN A 32 -14.91 10.39 -2.87
N GLY A 33 -13.63 10.11 -3.12
CA GLY A 33 -12.75 9.66 -2.05
C GLY A 33 -12.91 8.23 -1.63
N SER A 34 -13.76 7.47 -2.33
CA SER A 34 -13.97 6.07 -2.01
C SER A 34 -12.72 5.26 -2.37
N ALA A 35 -12.33 4.36 -1.49
CA ALA A 35 -11.14 3.55 -1.68
C ALA A 35 -11.47 2.08 -1.52
N TRP A 36 -10.66 1.24 -2.14
CA TRP A 36 -10.70 -0.18 -1.88
C TRP A 36 -9.29 -0.67 -1.58
N PHE A 37 -9.23 -1.72 -0.80
CA PHE A 37 -7.96 -2.30 -0.37
C PHE A 37 -8.08 -3.81 -0.45
N SER A 38 -7.01 -4.48 -0.90
CA SER A 38 -7.01 -5.92 -0.97
C SER A 38 -6.91 -6.53 0.42
N ASP A 39 -7.08 -7.84 0.50
CA ASP A 39 -7.07 -8.56 1.77
C ASP A 39 -5.77 -8.38 2.54
N TRP A 40 -4.68 -8.11 1.84
CA TRP A 40 -3.40 -7.85 2.48
C TRP A 40 -3.51 -6.78 3.57
N PHE A 41 -4.26 -5.71 3.27
CA PHE A 41 -4.46 -4.63 4.24
C PHE A 41 -5.32 -5.08 5.41
N TYR A 42 -6.39 -5.80 5.11
CA TYR A 42 -7.31 -6.25 6.17
C TYR A 42 -6.59 -7.15 7.16
N HIS A 43 -5.75 -8.02 6.67
CA HIS A 43 -5.00 -8.92 7.53
C HIS A 43 -3.96 -8.16 8.35
N ARG A 44 -3.22 -7.27 7.72
CA ARG A 44 -2.15 -6.59 8.41
C ARG A 44 -2.65 -5.57 9.41
N LEU A 45 -3.69 -4.85 9.06
CA LEU A 45 -4.22 -3.79 9.92
C LEU A 45 -5.36 -4.29 10.80
N GLN A 46 -5.72 -5.55 10.67
CA GLN A 46 -6.77 -6.17 11.47
C GLN A 46 -8.10 -5.44 11.32
N TRP A 47 -8.39 -5.05 10.08
CA TRP A 47 -9.68 -4.45 9.78
C TRP A 47 -10.76 -5.51 9.78
N PRO A 48 -11.97 -5.20 10.26
CA PRO A 48 -13.07 -6.15 10.20
C PRO A 48 -13.41 -6.52 8.76
N PRO A 49 -13.53 -7.81 8.45
CA PRO A 49 -13.70 -8.21 7.06
C PRO A 49 -15.05 -7.86 6.46
N GLY A 50 -16.04 -7.55 7.28
CA GLY A 50 -17.36 -7.21 6.78
C GLY A 50 -17.51 -5.79 6.26
N VAL A 51 -16.53 -4.94 6.51
CA VAL A 51 -16.61 -3.53 6.13
C VAL A 51 -16.12 -3.40 4.70
N LYS A 52 -17.04 -3.05 3.79
CA LYS A 52 -16.70 -3.03 2.37
C LYS A 52 -16.26 -1.68 1.87
N ARG A 53 -16.78 -0.62 2.45
CA ARG A 53 -16.46 0.71 1.98
C ARG A 53 -15.35 1.28 2.81
N LYS A 54 -14.31 1.76 2.14
CA LYS A 54 -13.17 2.37 2.78
C LYS A 54 -12.89 3.71 2.12
N ARG A 55 -12.14 4.51 2.83
CA ARG A 55 -11.65 5.78 2.31
C ARG A 55 -10.16 5.83 2.59
N LEU A 56 -9.46 6.70 1.89
CA LEU A 56 -8.04 6.86 2.13
C LEU A 56 -7.76 7.20 3.59
N GLU A 57 -8.63 7.99 4.19
CA GLU A 57 -8.48 8.39 5.59
C GLU A 57 -8.49 7.21 6.55
N ASP A 58 -8.97 6.06 6.13
CA ASP A 58 -8.95 4.89 7.00
C ASP A 58 -7.53 4.39 7.27
N LEU A 59 -6.58 4.81 6.46
CA LEU A 59 -5.17 4.51 6.73
C LEU A 59 -4.58 5.43 7.80
N ARG A 60 -5.17 6.60 7.98
CA ARG A 60 -4.56 7.63 8.82
C ARG A 60 -4.25 7.17 10.24
N PRO A 61 -5.17 6.44 10.92
CA PRO A 61 -4.86 6.02 12.29
C PRO A 61 -3.69 5.07 12.40
N HIS A 62 -3.31 4.44 11.28
CA HIS A 62 -2.22 3.47 11.27
C HIS A 62 -0.89 4.08 10.89
N LEU A 63 -0.88 5.33 10.46
CA LEU A 63 0.35 5.97 9.98
C LEU A 63 0.85 6.98 11.00
N ALA A 64 2.17 7.09 11.11
CA ALA A 64 2.76 8.21 11.82
C ALA A 64 2.30 9.51 11.15
N ALA A 65 2.20 10.57 11.95
CA ALA A 65 1.67 11.84 11.43
C ALA A 65 2.45 12.34 10.22
N GLU A 66 3.76 12.22 10.27
CA GLU A 66 4.59 12.64 9.13
C GLU A 66 4.34 11.79 7.90
N SER A 67 4.12 10.49 8.11
CA SER A 67 3.88 9.60 6.98
C SER A 67 2.54 9.89 6.31
N TRP A 68 1.54 10.23 7.11
CA TRP A 68 0.26 10.65 6.53
C TRP A 68 0.46 11.88 5.65
N GLN A 69 1.22 12.86 6.11
CA GLN A 69 1.50 14.06 5.32
C GLN A 69 2.33 13.72 4.08
N THR A 70 3.28 12.80 4.21
CA THR A 70 4.07 12.35 3.08
C THR A 70 3.18 11.72 2.01
N LEU A 71 2.24 10.89 2.43
CA LEU A 71 1.32 10.25 1.49
C LEU A 71 0.48 11.29 0.75
N LEU A 72 -0.10 12.24 1.48
CA LEU A 72 -0.93 13.25 0.85
C LEU A 72 -0.13 14.11 -0.11
N ARG A 73 1.09 14.47 0.26
CA ARG A 73 1.95 15.27 -0.61
C ARG A 73 2.34 14.49 -1.86
N ALA A 74 2.65 13.21 -1.71
CA ALA A 74 3.03 12.39 -2.86
C ALA A 74 1.87 12.27 -3.85
N ILE A 75 0.66 12.08 -3.33
CA ILE A 75 -0.52 12.01 -4.20
C ILE A 75 -0.72 13.33 -4.92
N ARG A 76 -0.65 14.44 -4.19
CA ARG A 76 -0.85 15.75 -4.79
C ARG A 76 0.18 16.02 -5.88
N ASN A 77 1.45 15.75 -5.60
CA ASN A 77 2.50 15.99 -6.56
C ASN A 77 2.34 15.13 -7.80
N HIS A 78 1.87 13.90 -7.61
CA HIS A 78 1.62 13.02 -8.76
C HIS A 78 0.50 13.58 -9.64
N LEU A 79 -0.56 14.07 -9.02
CA LEU A 79 -1.70 14.57 -9.76
C LEU A 79 -1.43 15.93 -10.41
N GLU A 80 -0.66 16.78 -9.76
CA GLU A 80 -0.46 18.15 -10.23
C GLU A 80 0.80 18.33 -11.04
N CYS A 81 1.85 17.59 -10.71
CA CYS A 81 3.17 17.81 -11.30
C CYS A 81 3.67 16.60 -12.08
N ALA A 82 2.87 15.54 -12.16
CA ALA A 82 3.25 14.31 -12.86
C ALA A 82 4.49 13.64 -12.27
N ASP A 83 4.82 13.95 -11.02
CA ASP A 83 5.87 13.21 -10.31
C ASP A 83 5.41 11.78 -10.06
N ALA A 84 6.34 10.85 -10.00
CA ALA A 84 5.99 9.48 -9.68
C ALA A 84 5.33 9.40 -8.30
N LEU A 85 4.28 8.59 -8.17
CA LEU A 85 3.70 8.32 -6.86
C LEU A 85 4.51 7.18 -6.26
N ASP A 86 5.39 7.53 -5.35
CA ASP A 86 6.34 6.59 -4.76
C ASP A 86 6.79 7.20 -3.44
N ALA A 87 6.38 6.59 -2.34
CA ALA A 87 6.71 7.12 -1.03
C ALA A 87 6.85 5.98 -0.03
N GLU A 88 7.59 6.25 1.04
CA GLU A 88 7.75 5.28 2.12
C GLU A 88 7.05 5.82 3.35
N LEU A 89 6.27 4.94 3.98
CA LEU A 89 5.39 5.31 5.07
C LEU A 89 5.71 4.47 6.30
N GLU A 90 5.77 5.14 7.43
CA GLU A 90 5.92 4.46 8.71
C GLU A 90 4.54 4.06 9.21
N VAL A 91 4.33 2.76 9.41
CA VAL A 91 3.03 2.21 9.75
C VAL A 91 3.10 1.62 11.15
N GLN A 92 2.17 2.05 11.99
CA GLN A 92 2.08 1.53 13.35
C GLN A 92 1.08 0.40 13.35
N MET A 93 1.58 -0.80 13.61
CA MET A 93 0.78 -2.00 13.53
C MET A 93 -0.05 -2.21 14.79
N PRO A 94 -1.16 -2.96 14.69
CA PRO A 94 -2.00 -3.18 15.86
C PRO A 94 -1.27 -3.84 17.04
N ASN A 95 -0.21 -4.59 16.76
CA ASN A 95 0.55 -5.23 17.83
C ASN A 95 1.61 -4.31 18.44
N GLY A 96 1.63 -3.03 18.05
CA GLY A 96 2.57 -2.08 18.58
C GLY A 96 3.89 -2.00 17.83
N ARG A 97 4.10 -2.89 16.89
CA ARG A 97 5.33 -2.84 16.10
C ARG A 97 5.21 -1.80 15.00
N VAL A 98 6.36 -1.39 14.48
CA VAL A 98 6.41 -0.42 13.38
C VAL A 98 6.92 -1.15 12.14
N GLU A 99 6.20 -0.95 11.04
CA GLU A 99 6.64 -1.44 9.74
C GLU A 99 6.80 -0.25 8.81
N TRP A 100 7.59 -0.44 7.77
CA TRP A 100 7.71 0.55 6.71
C TRP A 100 7.11 -0.02 5.45
N TRP A 101 6.23 0.74 4.84
CA TRP A 101 5.56 0.31 3.61
C TRP A 101 5.89 1.31 2.52
N ARG A 102 6.10 0.79 1.31
CA ARG A 102 6.32 1.63 0.15
C ARG A 102 5.06 1.64 -0.68
N VAL A 103 4.57 2.84 -0.97
CA VAL A 103 3.37 3.01 -1.78
C VAL A 103 3.78 3.47 -3.17
N GLU A 104 3.23 2.83 -4.18
CA GLU A 104 3.46 3.16 -5.57
C GLU A 104 2.12 3.13 -6.28
N GLY A 105 1.96 3.99 -7.30
CA GLY A 105 0.71 3.99 -8.03
C GLY A 105 0.75 4.92 -9.20
N SER A 106 -0.36 4.96 -9.92
CA SER A 106 -0.50 5.87 -11.03
C SER A 106 -1.95 6.28 -11.20
N VAL A 107 -2.15 7.43 -11.80
CA VAL A 107 -3.47 7.99 -12.01
C VAL A 107 -3.98 7.59 -13.39
N GLU A 108 -5.27 7.25 -13.45
CA GLU A 108 -5.99 7.10 -14.70
C GLU A 108 -6.79 8.35 -14.94
N ARG A 109 -6.72 8.85 -16.17
CA ARG A 109 -7.41 10.06 -16.53
C ARG A 109 -8.50 9.78 -17.56
N SER A 110 -9.53 10.59 -17.53
CA SER A 110 -10.60 10.51 -18.52
C SER A 110 -10.10 11.04 -19.87
N VAL A 111 -10.96 10.90 -20.87
CA VAL A 111 -10.65 11.41 -22.20
C VAL A 111 -10.30 12.90 -22.16
N GLY A 112 -10.94 13.65 -21.29
CA GLY A 112 -10.68 15.08 -21.17
C GLY A 112 -9.48 15.42 -20.30
N GLY A 113 -8.72 14.43 -19.84
CA GLY A 113 -7.54 14.69 -19.04
C GLY A 113 -7.79 14.82 -17.55
N GLN A 114 -9.04 14.64 -17.10
CA GLN A 114 -9.36 14.75 -15.69
C GLN A 114 -8.90 13.52 -14.93
N PRO A 115 -8.24 13.68 -13.78
CA PRO A 115 -7.88 12.51 -12.97
C PRO A 115 -9.14 11.90 -12.38
N VAL A 116 -9.32 10.59 -12.59
CA VAL A 116 -10.54 9.91 -12.13
C VAL A 116 -10.25 8.80 -11.14
N HIS A 117 -9.14 8.12 -11.29
CA HIS A 117 -8.86 6.94 -10.47
C HIS A 117 -7.36 6.84 -10.23
N LEU A 118 -7.00 6.57 -8.99
CA LEU A 118 -5.62 6.36 -8.61
C LEU A 118 -5.53 4.93 -8.10
N ALA A 119 -4.54 4.19 -8.56
CA ALA A 119 -4.41 2.80 -8.15
C ALA A 119 -2.96 2.40 -8.10
N GLY A 120 -2.67 1.41 -7.27
CA GLY A 120 -1.31 0.97 -7.15
C GLY A 120 -1.16 -0.17 -6.17
N ARG A 121 0.03 -0.22 -5.60
CA ARG A 121 0.37 -1.28 -4.67
C ARG A 121 1.10 -0.71 -3.47
N MET A 122 1.09 -1.48 -2.40
CA MET A 122 1.81 -1.15 -1.20
C MET A 122 2.58 -2.38 -0.76
N ARG A 123 3.82 -2.19 -0.36
CA ARG A 123 4.71 -3.31 -0.10
C ARG A 123 5.42 -3.07 1.22
N ASP A 124 5.55 -4.13 2.00
CA ASP A 124 6.28 -4.07 3.26
C ASP A 124 7.77 -4.08 2.95
N ILE A 125 8.46 -3.02 3.30
CA ILE A 125 9.89 -2.89 3.05
C ILE A 125 10.68 -2.81 4.35
N THR A 126 10.09 -3.26 5.44
CA THR A 126 10.74 -3.17 6.75
C THR A 126 12.10 -3.87 6.74
N ALA A 127 12.15 -5.08 6.21
CA ALA A 127 13.39 -5.83 6.17
C ALA A 127 14.41 -5.18 5.25
N GLU A 128 13.94 -4.65 4.11
CA GLU A 128 14.83 -3.98 3.17
C GLU A 128 15.45 -2.73 3.78
N ARG A 129 14.64 -1.96 4.50
CA ARG A 129 15.16 -0.76 5.15
C ARG A 129 16.18 -1.10 6.22
N ALA A 130 15.92 -2.15 6.99
CA ALA A 130 16.88 -2.56 8.02
C ALA A 130 18.20 -2.98 7.41
N THR A 131 18.14 -3.67 6.26
CA THR A 131 19.34 -4.14 5.58
C THR A 131 20.10 -3.01 4.91
N ASN A 132 19.35 -2.09 4.28
CA ASN A 132 19.96 -1.03 3.48
C ASN A 132 20.34 0.19 4.29
N SER A 133 19.78 0.34 5.49
CA SER A 133 20.09 1.48 6.31
C SER A 133 21.50 1.37 6.85
N PRO A 134 22.27 2.47 6.85
CA PRO A 134 23.58 2.43 7.51
C PRO A 134 23.40 2.15 8.99
N PRO A 135 24.35 1.47 9.63
CA PRO A 135 24.27 1.30 11.08
C PRO A 135 24.24 2.67 11.73
N ARG A 136 23.49 2.80 12.62
CA ARG A 136 23.42 4.05 13.23
C ARG A 136 24.51 4.26 14.13
N LYS A 137 24.77 4.35 14.02
CA LYS A 137 25.56 4.58 14.65
C LYS A 137 25.63 4.88 15.49
N PRO A 138 25.66 4.75 15.78
CA PRO A 138 25.69 5.05 16.30
C PRO A 138 25.90 5.44 16.58
N ASP A 139 25.82 5.47 16.72
CA ASP A 139 26.02 5.80 16.87
C ASP A 139 26.68 6.06 17.09
N SER A 140 27.04 6.10 16.93
CA SER A 140 27.72 6.29 16.95
C SER A 140 28.29 6.61 17.26
N PRO A 141 28.68 6.82 17.47
CA PRO A 141 29.40 7.26 17.64
C PRO A 141 29.96 7.26 17.59
#